data_6e0942f941d6e3569ed5279234ee9275
#
_entry.id   6e0942f941d6e3569ed5279234ee9275
#
_cell.length_a   1.000
_cell.length_b   1.000
_cell.length_c   1.000
_cell.angle_alpha   90.00
_cell.angle_beta   90.00
_cell.angle_gamma   90.00
#
_symmetry.space_group_name_H-M   'P 1'
#
loop_
_entity.id
_entity.type
_entity.pdbx_description
1 polymer ?
#
loop_
_entity_poly.entity_id
_entity_poly.type
_entity_poly.pdbx_seq_one_letter_code
_entity_poly.pdbx_strand_id
1 'polypeptide(L)'
;VCHTKEVSTVIPATGAHQYGAYRVTKQATVFAAGDEVRSCSFCGTAEHRSIPQKQGTVTLIVTKLPLQVKKSVALGRIVTGLAAGDSIASCVSSNQKVATVDNRGKVTGKKAGTAVITITLASGVSAEVTVTVQKKAVATSKITNVEKSLKLNIGDKKTLQPMISPITTTDKVRYTSSNKKVATVTKGGVILAKKSGKTNITVKAGKKKVTVKVTVAKKAPTGMNGVPEAKTLKKKKSFTIKPKLTPSGAEAKITYKSSNTKVATVNAKGKVTAKKAGTTVITVKADGVVRTCTVTVK
;
A
#
# COMPACT_ATOMS: atom_id res chain seq x y z
N VAL A 1 -51.48 18.08 -43.31
CA VAL A 1 -51.30 19.29 -42.48
C VAL A 1 -50.92 18.79 -41.08
N CYS A 2 -49.65 18.90 -40.72
CA CYS A 2 -49.12 18.47 -39.45
C CYS A 2 -49.25 19.61 -38.42
N HIS A 3 -50.18 19.46 -37.47
CA HIS A 3 -50.27 20.37 -36.33
C HIS A 3 -49.19 20.08 -35.34
N THR A 4 -48.11 20.86 -35.36
CA THR A 4 -47.14 20.92 -34.24
C THR A 4 -47.83 21.60 -33.07
N LYS A 5 -48.13 20.83 -32.04
CA LYS A 5 -48.54 21.33 -30.72
C LYS A 5 -47.34 22.03 -30.09
N GLU A 6 -47.32 23.36 -30.12
CA GLU A 6 -46.41 24.12 -29.26
C GLU A 6 -46.81 23.87 -27.80
N VAL A 7 -45.99 23.15 -27.09
CA VAL A 7 -46.09 23.05 -25.63
C VAL A 7 -45.53 24.35 -25.07
N SER A 8 -46.37 25.36 -24.94
CA SER A 8 -46.01 26.55 -24.17
C SER A 8 -45.93 26.12 -22.69
N THR A 9 -44.73 25.96 -22.18
CA THR A 9 -44.50 25.85 -20.73
C THR A 9 -44.85 27.21 -20.14
N VAL A 10 -46.03 27.31 -19.53
CA VAL A 10 -46.44 28.49 -18.77
C VAL A 10 -45.49 28.61 -17.57
N ILE A 11 -44.60 29.60 -17.61
CA ILE A 11 -43.79 29.98 -16.48
C ILE A 11 -44.75 30.56 -15.42
N PRO A 12 -44.84 29.99 -14.20
CA PRO A 12 -45.73 30.53 -13.19
C PRO A 12 -45.36 31.98 -12.88
N ALA A 13 -46.33 32.91 -13.01
CA ALA A 13 -46.17 34.33 -12.74
C ALA A 13 -45.89 34.70 -11.27
N THR A 14 -45.61 33.68 -10.42
CA THR A 14 -45.45 33.83 -8.95
C THR A 14 -44.02 34.13 -8.49
N GLY A 15 -43.06 34.38 -9.41
CA GLY A 15 -41.67 34.67 -9.03
C GLY A 15 -40.91 33.54 -8.34
N ALA A 16 -41.53 32.37 -8.20
CA ALA A 16 -40.88 31.19 -7.55
C ALA A 16 -39.99 30.49 -8.57
N HIS A 17 -38.66 30.63 -8.40
CA HIS A 17 -37.66 29.92 -9.18
C HIS A 17 -37.42 28.53 -8.62
N GLN A 18 -37.27 27.53 -9.49
CA GLN A 18 -36.85 26.19 -9.10
C GLN A 18 -35.34 26.04 -9.36
N TYR A 19 -34.55 26.35 -8.34
CA TYR A 19 -33.09 26.26 -8.40
C TYR A 19 -32.60 24.87 -8.13
N GLY A 20 -31.57 24.43 -8.87
CA GLY A 20 -30.76 23.26 -8.56
C GLY A 20 -29.79 23.48 -7.39
N ALA A 21 -28.91 22.53 -7.18
CA ALA A 21 -27.84 22.66 -6.17
C ALA A 21 -26.79 23.70 -6.62
N TYR A 22 -26.17 24.38 -5.64
CA TYR A 22 -25.04 25.25 -5.89
C TYR A 22 -23.86 24.49 -6.44
N ARG A 23 -23.16 25.06 -7.42
CA ARG A 23 -21.88 24.57 -7.98
C ARG A 23 -20.82 25.63 -7.76
N VAL A 24 -19.69 25.24 -7.19
CA VAL A 24 -18.54 26.13 -6.99
C VAL A 24 -17.97 26.52 -8.36
N THR A 25 -17.99 27.79 -8.69
CA THR A 25 -17.40 28.37 -9.91
C THR A 25 -16.04 28.95 -9.68
N LYS A 26 -15.77 29.44 -8.44
CA LYS A 26 -14.49 29.94 -7.99
C LYS A 26 -14.22 29.49 -6.57
N GLN A 27 -13.12 28.79 -6.35
CA GLN A 27 -12.70 28.37 -5.01
C GLN A 27 -12.24 29.59 -4.17
N ALA A 28 -12.67 29.64 -2.91
CA ALA A 28 -12.14 30.61 -1.97
C ALA A 28 -10.66 30.32 -1.64
N THR A 29 -9.84 31.36 -1.58
CA THR A 29 -8.43 31.32 -1.15
C THR A 29 -8.21 32.21 0.07
N VAL A 30 -6.99 32.29 0.57
CA VAL A 30 -6.61 33.24 1.63
C VAL A 30 -6.57 34.69 1.14
N PHE A 31 -6.59 34.93 -0.18
CA PHE A 31 -6.52 36.28 -0.76
C PHE A 31 -7.82 36.73 -1.44
N ALA A 32 -8.75 35.82 -1.66
CA ALA A 32 -10.01 36.13 -2.36
C ALA A 32 -11.14 35.23 -1.89
N ALA A 33 -12.33 35.80 -1.81
CA ALA A 33 -13.58 35.04 -1.71
C ALA A 33 -13.78 34.17 -2.94
N GLY A 34 -14.44 33.04 -2.76
CA GLY A 34 -14.91 32.17 -3.81
C GLY A 34 -16.32 32.58 -4.27
N ASP A 35 -16.82 31.84 -5.26
CA ASP A 35 -18.18 32.03 -5.78
C ASP A 35 -18.79 30.68 -6.08
N GLU A 36 -20.07 30.55 -5.82
CA GLU A 36 -20.87 29.41 -6.23
C GLU A 36 -22.18 29.89 -6.87
N VAL A 37 -22.62 29.15 -7.85
CA VAL A 37 -23.79 29.51 -8.64
C VAL A 37 -24.78 28.34 -8.69
N ARG A 38 -26.05 28.67 -8.69
CA ARG A 38 -27.12 27.75 -9.06
C ARG A 38 -28.02 28.41 -10.12
N SER A 39 -28.61 27.58 -10.98
CA SER A 39 -29.46 28.07 -12.06
C SER A 39 -30.89 27.54 -11.88
N CYS A 40 -31.86 28.36 -12.23
CA CYS A 40 -33.23 27.94 -12.31
C CYS A 40 -33.42 27.00 -13.51
N SER A 41 -34.04 25.84 -13.28
CA SER A 41 -34.31 24.86 -14.33
C SER A 41 -35.33 25.31 -15.39
N PHE A 42 -36.14 26.33 -15.09
CA PHE A 42 -37.18 26.82 -16.00
C PHE A 42 -36.78 28.06 -16.82
N CYS A 43 -36.16 29.05 -16.15
CA CYS A 43 -35.86 30.32 -16.82
C CYS A 43 -34.37 30.57 -17.03
N GLY A 44 -33.49 29.70 -16.52
CA GLY A 44 -32.05 29.85 -16.67
C GLY A 44 -31.42 30.92 -15.76
N THR A 45 -32.22 31.68 -14.98
CA THR A 45 -31.69 32.73 -14.09
C THR A 45 -30.66 32.12 -13.13
N ALA A 46 -29.46 32.74 -13.08
CA ALA A 46 -28.40 32.33 -12.18
C ALA A 46 -28.48 33.09 -10.83
N GLU A 47 -28.24 32.41 -9.75
CA GLU A 47 -28.08 32.99 -8.42
C GLU A 47 -26.67 32.69 -7.89
N HIS A 48 -25.95 33.74 -7.53
CA HIS A 48 -24.59 33.69 -7.00
C HIS A 48 -24.56 33.79 -5.50
N ARG A 49 -23.69 33.01 -4.87
CA ARG A 49 -23.40 33.12 -3.44
C ARG A 49 -21.90 33.16 -3.23
N SER A 50 -21.45 34.18 -2.49
CA SER A 50 -20.03 34.29 -2.14
C SER A 50 -19.62 33.21 -1.12
N ILE A 51 -18.51 32.55 -1.40
CA ILE A 51 -17.84 31.66 -0.43
C ILE A 51 -16.84 32.52 0.33
N PRO A 52 -16.93 32.59 1.67
CA PRO A 52 -16.04 33.43 2.48
C PRO A 52 -14.55 33.13 2.21
N GLN A 53 -13.72 34.18 2.24
CA GLN A 53 -12.28 34.09 2.16
C GLN A 53 -11.74 33.16 3.28
N LYS A 54 -10.75 32.31 2.96
CA LYS A 54 -10.16 31.37 3.89
C LYS A 54 -9.22 32.09 4.85
N GLN A 55 -9.19 31.65 6.11
CA GLN A 55 -8.17 32.06 7.07
C GLN A 55 -6.82 31.40 6.72
N GLY A 56 -5.73 32.15 6.83
CA GLY A 56 -4.38 31.59 6.72
C GLY A 56 -4.12 30.60 7.85
N THR A 57 -3.53 29.45 7.50
CA THR A 57 -3.17 28.42 8.48
C THR A 57 -1.81 27.81 8.15
N VAL A 58 -1.03 27.49 9.19
CA VAL A 58 0.22 26.74 9.07
C VAL A 58 0.33 25.73 10.21
N THR A 59 0.64 24.51 9.89
CA THR A 59 0.91 23.45 10.86
C THR A 59 2.31 22.91 10.65
N LEU A 60 3.07 22.79 11.74
CA LEU A 60 4.38 22.13 11.73
C LEU A 60 4.23 20.71 12.28
N ILE A 61 4.66 19.71 11.50
CA ILE A 61 4.67 18.30 11.97
C ILE A 61 5.68 18.07 13.10
N VAL A 62 6.68 18.97 13.23
CA VAL A 62 7.63 19.02 14.35
C VAL A 62 8.00 20.48 14.63
N THR A 63 8.13 20.82 15.91
CA THR A 63 8.56 22.15 16.38
C THR A 63 10.02 22.19 16.83
N LYS A 64 10.68 21.01 16.89
CA LYS A 64 12.10 20.85 17.27
C LYS A 64 12.82 20.04 16.22
N LEU A 65 13.92 20.59 15.68
CA LEU A 65 14.77 19.99 14.66
C LEU A 65 16.21 19.84 15.16
N PRO A 66 16.63 18.67 15.65
CA PRO A 66 18.05 18.40 15.82
C PRO A 66 18.71 18.31 14.44
N LEU A 67 19.83 19.01 14.24
CA LEU A 67 20.53 19.04 12.95
C LEU A 67 22.04 18.88 13.17
N GLN A 68 22.68 18.03 12.37
CA GLN A 68 24.13 17.91 12.45
C GLN A 68 24.79 19.10 11.74
N VAL A 69 25.91 19.60 12.27
CA VAL A 69 26.75 20.61 11.62
C VAL A 69 27.03 20.20 10.16
N LYS A 70 26.97 21.16 9.22
CA LYS A 70 27.10 21.01 7.77
C LYS A 70 25.99 20.18 7.09
N LYS A 71 24.93 19.79 7.83
CA LYS A 71 23.75 19.16 7.23
C LYS A 71 22.63 20.17 7.05
N SER A 72 21.71 19.83 6.15
CA SER A 72 20.58 20.70 5.81
C SER A 72 19.27 19.92 5.82
N VAL A 73 18.17 20.65 6.04
CA VAL A 73 16.80 20.14 5.94
C VAL A 73 15.92 21.20 5.28
N ALA A 74 15.01 20.78 4.41
CA ALA A 74 14.02 21.70 3.81
C ALA A 74 12.80 21.82 4.73
N LEU A 75 12.37 23.03 5.01
CA LEU A 75 11.19 23.34 5.84
C LEU A 75 9.88 22.81 5.24
N GLY A 76 9.77 22.76 3.91
CA GLY A 76 8.63 22.15 3.22
C GLY A 76 8.38 20.69 3.59
N ARG A 77 9.35 20.00 4.21
CA ARG A 77 9.14 18.65 4.76
C ARG A 77 8.40 18.63 6.10
N ILE A 78 8.28 19.77 6.76
CA ILE A 78 7.66 19.88 8.09
C ILE A 78 6.48 20.83 8.12
N VAL A 79 6.34 21.69 7.12
CA VAL A 79 5.20 22.61 6.96
C VAL A 79 4.07 21.87 6.27
N THR A 80 2.88 21.91 6.87
CA THR A 80 1.66 21.28 6.36
C THR A 80 0.46 22.18 6.65
N GLY A 81 -0.71 21.82 6.13
CA GLY A 81 -1.96 22.50 6.45
C GLY A 81 -2.03 23.93 5.94
N LEU A 82 -1.30 24.29 4.88
CA LEU A 82 -1.46 25.58 4.24
C LEU A 82 -2.88 25.72 3.65
N ALA A 83 -3.52 26.84 3.91
CA ALA A 83 -4.79 27.15 3.29
C ALA A 83 -4.64 27.34 1.77
N ALA A 84 -5.71 27.12 1.01
CA ALA A 84 -5.67 27.24 -0.45
C ALA A 84 -5.20 28.63 -0.89
N GLY A 85 -4.20 28.65 -1.78
CA GLY A 85 -3.58 29.86 -2.29
C GLY A 85 -2.45 30.42 -1.44
N ASP A 86 -2.19 29.86 -0.23
CA ASP A 86 -1.12 30.33 0.63
C ASP A 86 0.23 29.67 0.30
N SER A 87 1.31 30.33 0.66
CA SER A 87 2.67 29.86 0.44
C SER A 87 3.64 30.45 1.46
N ILE A 88 4.83 29.86 1.59
CA ILE A 88 5.89 30.43 2.42
C ILE A 88 6.43 31.69 1.72
N ALA A 89 6.28 32.84 2.34
CA ALA A 89 6.77 34.12 1.85
C ALA A 89 8.21 34.39 2.31
N SER A 90 8.54 34.09 3.57
CA SER A 90 9.88 34.31 4.10
C SER A 90 10.23 33.33 5.22
N CYS A 91 11.54 33.16 5.42
CA CYS A 91 12.07 32.38 6.53
C CYS A 91 13.26 33.14 7.13
N VAL A 92 13.27 33.35 8.45
CA VAL A 92 14.30 34.11 9.16
C VAL A 92 14.87 33.27 10.30
N SER A 93 16.20 33.32 10.47
CA SER A 93 16.89 32.67 11.58
C SER A 93 17.23 33.71 12.67
N SER A 94 16.90 33.39 13.90
CA SER A 94 17.28 34.21 15.07
C SER A 94 18.80 34.22 15.31
N ASN A 95 19.55 33.25 14.76
CA ASN A 95 21.01 33.18 14.90
C ASN A 95 21.66 32.51 13.69
N GLN A 96 22.07 33.32 12.71
CA GLN A 96 22.69 32.86 11.48
C GLN A 96 24.09 32.25 11.68
N LYS A 97 24.76 32.51 12.80
CA LYS A 97 26.03 31.84 13.17
C LYS A 97 25.82 30.39 13.53
N VAL A 98 24.63 30.02 14.04
CA VAL A 98 24.26 28.66 14.41
C VAL A 98 23.59 27.93 13.24
N ALA A 99 22.55 28.51 12.67
CA ALA A 99 21.83 27.96 11.53
C ALA A 99 21.40 29.07 10.57
N THR A 100 21.60 28.85 9.28
CA THR A 100 21.08 29.74 8.21
C THR A 100 19.87 29.10 7.56
N VAL A 101 18.99 29.92 7.01
CA VAL A 101 17.90 29.49 6.14
C VAL A 101 17.96 30.30 4.85
N ASP A 102 17.79 29.66 3.70
CA ASP A 102 17.73 30.33 2.40
C ASP A 102 16.28 30.65 2.00
N ASN A 103 16.11 31.38 0.90
CA ASN A 103 14.81 31.81 0.36
C ASN A 103 13.93 30.62 -0.12
N ARG A 104 14.48 29.41 -0.23
CA ARG A 104 13.75 28.17 -0.54
C ARG A 104 13.38 27.38 0.73
N GLY A 105 13.62 27.95 1.91
CA GLY A 105 13.36 27.30 3.19
C GLY A 105 14.31 26.16 3.52
N LYS A 106 15.53 26.11 2.94
CA LYS A 106 16.54 25.13 3.31
C LYS A 106 17.35 25.63 4.50
N VAL A 107 17.14 24.99 5.64
CA VAL A 107 17.91 25.26 6.87
C VAL A 107 19.22 24.51 6.87
N THR A 108 20.33 25.20 7.14
CA THR A 108 21.68 24.61 7.20
C THR A 108 22.34 24.88 8.53
N GLY A 109 22.77 23.83 9.24
CA GLY A 109 23.51 23.93 10.50
C GLY A 109 24.96 24.37 10.28
N LYS A 110 25.37 25.47 10.88
CA LYS A 110 26.73 26.06 10.76
C LYS A 110 27.61 25.72 11.96
N LYS A 111 27.15 25.98 13.17
CA LYS A 111 27.89 25.79 14.43
C LYS A 111 26.96 25.20 15.47
N ALA A 112 27.49 24.39 16.39
CA ALA A 112 26.69 23.86 17.50
C ALA A 112 26.06 24.98 18.33
N GLY A 113 24.80 24.83 18.66
CA GLY A 113 23.97 25.81 19.37
C GLY A 113 22.50 25.66 18.99
N THR A 114 21.70 26.65 19.37
CA THR A 114 20.26 26.70 19.09
C THR A 114 19.92 27.98 18.34
N ALA A 115 19.04 27.88 17.35
CA ALA A 115 18.43 29.00 16.64
C ALA A 115 16.94 28.71 16.43
N VAL A 116 16.12 29.74 16.44
CA VAL A 116 14.70 29.69 16.07
C VAL A 116 14.59 30.13 14.61
N ILE A 117 13.89 29.34 13.82
CA ILE A 117 13.54 29.71 12.44
C ILE A 117 12.08 30.11 12.44
N THR A 118 11.80 31.36 12.15
CA THR A 118 10.45 31.89 11.95
C THR A 118 10.10 31.75 10.48
N ILE A 119 8.97 31.11 10.20
CA ILE A 119 8.41 30.89 8.86
C ILE A 119 7.19 31.79 8.75
N THR A 120 7.17 32.71 7.80
CA THR A 120 6.05 33.62 7.54
C THR A 120 5.42 33.27 6.21
N LEU A 121 4.09 33.10 6.21
CA LEU A 121 3.29 32.83 5.01
C LEU A 121 2.93 34.15 4.30
N ALA A 122 2.53 34.03 3.03
CA ALA A 122 2.04 35.18 2.24
C ALA A 122 0.79 35.80 2.86
N SER A 123 -0.03 35.05 3.58
CA SER A 123 -1.17 35.55 4.37
C SER A 123 -0.78 36.31 5.66
N GLY A 124 0.52 36.41 5.99
CA GLY A 124 1.02 37.01 7.21
C GLY A 124 1.06 36.11 8.44
N VAL A 125 0.46 34.91 8.37
CA VAL A 125 0.52 33.93 9.45
C VAL A 125 1.95 33.36 9.58
N SER A 126 2.42 33.20 10.82
CA SER A 126 3.78 32.68 11.07
C SER A 126 3.78 31.49 12.02
N ALA A 127 4.84 30.69 11.91
CA ALA A 127 5.14 29.56 12.78
C ALA A 127 6.64 29.47 13.04
N GLU A 128 7.02 28.88 14.18
CA GLU A 128 8.40 28.80 14.61
C GLU A 128 8.87 27.36 14.79
N VAL A 129 10.09 27.09 14.38
CA VAL A 129 10.76 25.81 14.65
C VAL A 129 12.12 26.05 15.31
N THR A 130 12.35 25.39 16.45
CA THR A 130 13.62 25.42 17.14
C THR A 130 14.60 24.44 16.50
N VAL A 131 15.72 24.94 15.98
CA VAL A 131 16.79 24.14 15.39
C VAL A 131 17.93 24.02 16.38
N THR A 132 18.23 22.81 16.84
CA THR A 132 19.39 22.50 17.68
C THR A 132 20.47 21.87 16.83
N VAL A 133 21.53 22.63 16.56
CA VAL A 133 22.69 22.16 15.77
C VAL A 133 23.69 21.49 16.70
N GLN A 134 24.14 20.30 16.34
CA GLN A 134 25.08 19.49 17.11
C GLN A 134 26.21 18.93 16.24
N LYS A 135 27.41 18.71 16.84
CA LYS A 135 28.56 18.09 16.13
C LYS A 135 28.30 16.59 15.84
N LYS A 136 27.69 15.90 16.81
CA LYS A 136 27.40 14.47 16.68
C LYS A 136 26.32 14.20 15.62
N ALA A 137 26.35 13.03 15.00
CA ALA A 137 25.29 12.57 14.11
C ALA A 137 23.93 12.56 14.81
N VAL A 138 22.89 12.89 14.08
CA VAL A 138 21.50 12.82 14.59
C VAL A 138 21.02 11.39 14.44
N ALA A 139 20.94 10.69 15.58
CA ALA A 139 20.49 9.30 15.61
C ALA A 139 18.98 9.16 15.51
N THR A 140 18.53 8.05 14.95
CA THR A 140 17.10 7.67 14.93
C THR A 140 16.59 7.42 16.33
N SER A 141 15.53 8.12 16.72
CA SER A 141 14.83 7.92 17.99
C SER A 141 13.66 6.95 17.85
N LYS A 142 12.95 6.98 16.69
CA LYS A 142 11.74 6.19 16.45
C LYS A 142 11.58 5.80 14.98
N ILE A 143 10.99 4.63 14.73
CA ILE A 143 10.52 4.18 13.42
C ILE A 143 9.00 3.97 13.54
N THR A 144 8.22 4.61 12.71
CA THR A 144 6.74 4.54 12.68
C THR A 144 6.25 4.24 11.27
N ASN A 145 4.94 4.19 11.07
CA ASN A 145 4.29 3.88 9.79
C ASN A 145 4.77 2.55 9.19
N VAL A 146 4.91 1.54 10.07
CA VAL A 146 5.28 0.18 9.68
C VAL A 146 4.22 -0.77 10.23
N GLU A 147 3.57 -1.50 9.34
CA GLU A 147 2.58 -2.52 9.69
C GLU A 147 3.26 -3.64 10.53
N LYS A 148 2.60 -4.08 11.61
CA LYS A 148 3.13 -5.14 12.48
C LYS A 148 3.07 -6.51 11.80
N SER A 149 2.08 -6.72 10.92
CA SER A 149 1.88 -7.98 10.20
C SER A 149 1.31 -7.73 8.80
N LEU A 150 1.68 -8.60 7.86
CA LEU A 150 1.22 -8.61 6.48
C LEU A 150 0.79 -10.02 6.09
N LYS A 151 -0.33 -10.13 5.39
CA LYS A 151 -0.76 -11.35 4.70
C LYS A 151 -0.64 -11.09 3.19
N LEU A 152 0.11 -11.92 2.49
CA LEU A 152 0.40 -11.79 1.06
C LEU A 152 0.12 -13.12 0.37
N ASN A 153 -0.19 -13.08 -0.92
CA ASN A 153 -0.20 -14.25 -1.80
C ASN A 153 1.15 -14.38 -2.51
N ILE A 154 1.46 -15.56 -3.02
CA ILE A 154 2.67 -15.77 -3.84
C ILE A 154 2.64 -14.83 -5.05
N GLY A 155 3.71 -14.08 -5.27
CA GLY A 155 3.85 -13.08 -6.32
C GLY A 155 3.50 -11.65 -5.90
N ASP A 156 2.80 -11.45 -4.78
CA ASP A 156 2.44 -10.11 -4.31
C ASP A 156 3.68 -9.27 -3.97
N LYS A 157 3.57 -7.97 -4.25
CA LYS A 157 4.55 -6.95 -3.87
C LYS A 157 3.91 -5.95 -2.90
N LYS A 158 4.61 -5.61 -1.84
CA LYS A 158 4.20 -4.57 -0.87
C LYS A 158 5.38 -3.68 -0.54
N THR A 159 5.23 -2.38 -0.68
CA THR A 159 6.26 -1.41 -0.31
C THR A 159 6.02 -0.95 1.13
N LEU A 160 7.06 -1.04 1.97
CA LEU A 160 7.09 -0.44 3.30
C LEU A 160 7.55 1.01 3.17
N GLN A 161 6.83 1.93 3.84
CA GLN A 161 7.16 3.35 3.88
C GLN A 161 7.36 3.80 5.33
N PRO A 162 8.44 3.38 6.00
CA PRO A 162 8.71 3.76 7.38
C PRO A 162 8.94 5.25 7.50
N MET A 163 8.33 5.85 8.51
CA MET A 163 8.64 7.22 8.93
C MET A 163 9.69 7.17 10.04
N ILE A 164 10.79 7.89 9.83
CA ILE A 164 11.92 7.91 10.75
C ILE A 164 11.97 9.25 11.49
N SER A 165 12.05 9.20 12.79
CA SER A 165 12.19 10.40 13.62
C SER A 165 13.54 10.42 14.34
N PRO A 166 14.16 11.60 14.47
CA PRO A 166 13.79 12.85 13.83
C PRO A 166 14.02 12.81 12.32
N ILE A 167 13.28 13.64 11.55
CA ILE A 167 13.35 13.72 10.07
C ILE A 167 14.77 14.07 9.57
N THR A 168 15.58 14.61 10.43
CA THR A 168 16.98 15.05 10.20
C THR A 168 17.99 13.97 10.55
N THR A 169 17.54 12.75 10.90
CA THR A 169 18.46 11.66 11.20
C THR A 169 19.44 11.39 10.07
N THR A 170 20.67 11.09 10.41
CA THR A 170 21.71 10.70 9.47
C THR A 170 21.77 9.18 9.26
N ASP A 171 20.99 8.42 10.03
CA ASP A 171 20.93 6.96 9.91
C ASP A 171 20.25 6.53 8.62
N LYS A 172 20.85 5.56 7.93
CA LYS A 172 20.26 4.93 6.74
C LYS A 172 19.28 3.83 7.14
N VAL A 173 18.11 3.82 6.49
CA VAL A 173 17.16 2.71 6.65
C VAL A 173 17.68 1.48 5.91
N ARG A 174 17.60 0.32 6.56
CA ARG A 174 17.99 -0.98 6.01
C ARG A 174 16.88 -1.98 6.25
N TYR A 175 16.69 -2.89 5.29
CA TYR A 175 15.68 -3.93 5.34
C TYR A 175 16.33 -5.30 5.22
N THR A 176 15.86 -6.25 6.02
CA THR A 176 16.33 -7.65 5.97
C THR A 176 15.15 -8.61 6.11
N SER A 177 15.23 -9.74 5.43
CA SER A 177 14.28 -10.85 5.58
C SER A 177 14.94 -11.99 6.32
N SER A 178 14.26 -12.55 7.32
CA SER A 178 14.73 -13.72 8.08
C SER A 178 14.67 -15.01 7.25
N ASN A 179 13.80 -15.06 6.23
CA ASN A 179 13.69 -16.18 5.30
C ASN A 179 13.42 -15.70 3.87
N LYS A 180 14.49 -15.54 3.11
CA LYS A 180 14.45 -15.08 1.71
C LYS A 180 13.78 -16.06 0.75
N LYS A 181 13.58 -17.33 1.13
CA LYS A 181 12.83 -18.32 0.36
C LYS A 181 11.33 -18.03 0.41
N VAL A 182 10.82 -17.51 1.53
CA VAL A 182 9.41 -17.13 1.70
C VAL A 182 9.13 -15.75 1.12
N ALA A 183 9.90 -14.73 1.52
CA ALA A 183 9.80 -13.40 0.92
C ALA A 183 11.14 -12.67 0.98
N THR A 184 11.42 -11.89 -0.05
CA THR A 184 12.58 -10.98 -0.12
C THR A 184 12.15 -9.54 0.11
N VAL A 185 13.10 -8.69 0.50
CA VAL A 185 12.90 -7.24 0.57
C VAL A 185 14.07 -6.52 -0.10
N THR A 186 13.78 -5.49 -0.88
CA THR A 186 14.79 -4.66 -1.55
C THR A 186 15.33 -3.58 -0.63
N LYS A 187 16.40 -2.88 -1.05
CA LYS A 187 16.93 -1.68 -0.37
C LYS A 187 15.89 -0.55 -0.27
N GLY A 188 14.94 -0.48 -1.20
CA GLY A 188 13.83 0.48 -1.20
C GLY A 188 12.61 0.04 -0.37
N GLY A 189 12.68 -1.08 0.36
CA GLY A 189 11.58 -1.54 1.20
C GLY A 189 10.48 -2.31 0.47
N VAL A 190 10.68 -2.69 -0.80
CA VAL A 190 9.70 -3.50 -1.55
C VAL A 190 9.84 -4.97 -1.15
N ILE A 191 8.81 -5.52 -0.54
CA ILE A 191 8.68 -6.94 -0.21
C ILE A 191 8.13 -7.66 -1.44
N LEU A 192 8.72 -8.82 -1.80
CA LEU A 192 8.20 -9.75 -2.80
C LEU A 192 7.97 -11.10 -2.14
N ALA A 193 6.72 -11.57 -2.13
CA ALA A 193 6.31 -12.89 -1.65
C ALA A 193 6.67 -13.97 -2.69
N LYS A 194 7.48 -14.97 -2.31
CA LYS A 194 8.01 -15.99 -3.23
C LYS A 194 7.41 -17.36 -3.04
N LYS A 195 7.23 -17.77 -1.78
CA LYS A 195 6.76 -19.10 -1.41
C LYS A 195 5.90 -19.02 -0.16
N SER A 196 4.92 -19.93 -0.04
CA SER A 196 4.10 -20.02 1.16
C SER A 196 4.92 -20.22 2.43
N GLY A 197 4.48 -19.63 3.53
CA GLY A 197 5.16 -19.73 4.81
C GLY A 197 5.15 -18.43 5.60
N LYS A 198 5.99 -18.36 6.64
CA LYS A 198 6.14 -17.19 7.51
C LYS A 198 7.58 -16.70 7.48
N THR A 199 7.76 -15.39 7.48
CA THR A 199 9.06 -14.74 7.60
C THR A 199 8.92 -13.41 8.32
N ASN A 200 10.01 -12.89 8.87
CA ASN A 200 10.06 -11.58 9.48
C ASN A 200 10.87 -10.63 8.59
N ILE A 201 10.29 -9.49 8.26
CA ILE A 201 11.02 -8.39 7.63
C ILE A 201 11.40 -7.41 8.72
N THR A 202 12.69 -7.17 8.90
CA THR A 202 13.21 -6.19 9.86
C THR A 202 13.54 -4.90 9.14
N VAL A 203 12.98 -3.79 9.62
CA VAL A 203 13.33 -2.41 9.26
C VAL A 203 14.24 -1.87 10.32
N LYS A 204 15.45 -1.44 9.98
CA LYS A 204 16.46 -0.92 10.93
C LYS A 204 16.95 0.45 10.47
N ALA A 205 17.03 1.40 11.42
CA ALA A 205 17.69 2.69 11.24
C ALA A 205 18.51 3.00 12.50
N GLY A 206 19.82 3.13 12.34
CA GLY A 206 20.74 3.24 13.47
C GLY A 206 20.58 2.07 14.45
N LYS A 207 20.33 2.38 15.73
CA LYS A 207 20.06 1.40 16.78
C LYS A 207 18.61 0.94 16.85
N LYS A 208 17.66 1.64 16.18
CA LYS A 208 16.23 1.31 16.22
C LYS A 208 15.90 0.26 15.17
N LYS A 209 14.96 -0.64 15.53
CA LYS A 209 14.44 -1.68 14.64
C LYS A 209 12.95 -1.91 14.88
N VAL A 210 12.22 -2.25 13.82
CA VAL A 210 10.84 -2.72 13.85
C VAL A 210 10.75 -3.96 13.00
N THR A 211 9.94 -4.93 13.43
CA THR A 211 9.76 -6.21 12.73
C THR A 211 8.33 -6.32 12.21
N VAL A 212 8.20 -6.66 10.93
CA VAL A 212 6.94 -6.97 10.24
C VAL A 212 6.83 -8.48 10.10
N LYS A 213 5.81 -9.07 10.66
CA LYS A 213 5.50 -10.50 10.48
C LYS A 213 4.80 -10.70 9.15
N VAL A 214 5.45 -11.35 8.20
CA VAL A 214 4.89 -11.63 6.87
C VAL A 214 4.45 -13.09 6.80
N THR A 215 3.18 -13.31 6.48
CA THR A 215 2.62 -14.62 6.18
C THR A 215 2.25 -14.65 4.71
N VAL A 216 2.90 -15.54 3.95
CA VAL A 216 2.56 -15.81 2.56
C VAL A 216 1.61 -17.00 2.51
N ALA A 217 0.41 -16.77 1.99
CA ALA A 217 -0.63 -17.79 1.89
C ALA A 217 -0.22 -18.87 0.89
N LYS A 218 -0.67 -20.11 1.14
CA LYS A 218 -0.63 -21.17 0.14
C LYS A 218 -1.57 -20.83 -1.00
N LYS A 219 -1.15 -21.10 -2.24
CA LYS A 219 -2.03 -21.04 -3.39
C LYS A 219 -2.80 -22.37 -3.44
N ALA A 220 -4.11 -22.33 -3.22
CA ALA A 220 -4.95 -23.52 -3.26
C ALA A 220 -5.01 -24.08 -4.69
N PRO A 221 -4.99 -25.41 -4.87
CA PRO A 221 -5.22 -26.03 -6.19
C PRO A 221 -6.70 -25.87 -6.59
N THR A 222 -6.91 -25.54 -7.86
CA THR A 222 -8.23 -25.53 -8.50
C THR A 222 -8.38 -26.73 -9.46
N GLY A 223 -7.27 -27.44 -9.76
CA GLY A 223 -7.25 -28.59 -10.63
C GLY A 223 -6.02 -29.47 -10.41
N MET A 224 -6.00 -30.60 -11.11
CA MET A 224 -4.90 -31.57 -11.07
C MET A 224 -4.79 -32.26 -12.41
N ASN A 225 -3.58 -32.27 -13.00
CA ASN A 225 -3.22 -32.97 -14.23
C ASN A 225 -2.25 -34.14 -13.92
N GLY A 226 -1.92 -34.98 -14.90
CA GLY A 226 -0.94 -36.06 -14.73
C GLY A 226 -1.48 -37.29 -13.97
N VAL A 227 -2.79 -37.39 -13.80
CA VAL A 227 -3.50 -38.58 -13.32
C VAL A 227 -4.16 -39.21 -14.55
N PRO A 228 -3.71 -40.36 -15.04
CA PRO A 228 -4.35 -41.03 -16.18
C PRO A 228 -5.75 -41.54 -15.79
N GLU A 229 -6.71 -41.46 -16.69
CA GLU A 229 -8.07 -41.94 -16.47
C GLU A 229 -8.13 -43.46 -16.26
N ALA A 230 -7.32 -44.19 -17.04
CA ALA A 230 -7.22 -45.66 -16.96
C ALA A 230 -5.80 -46.14 -17.19
N LYS A 231 -5.45 -47.32 -16.63
CA LYS A 231 -4.18 -48.02 -16.85
C LYS A 231 -4.35 -49.52 -16.70
N THR A 232 -3.90 -50.27 -17.70
CA THR A 232 -3.83 -51.75 -17.65
C THR A 232 -2.42 -52.17 -17.22
N LEU A 233 -2.32 -53.14 -16.34
CA LEU A 233 -1.08 -53.71 -15.83
C LEU A 233 -1.12 -55.25 -15.84
N LYS A 234 0.02 -55.88 -16.07
CA LYS A 234 0.21 -57.30 -15.77
C LYS A 234 0.46 -57.47 -14.28
N LYS A 235 0.06 -58.60 -13.67
CA LYS A 235 0.34 -58.94 -12.27
C LYS A 235 1.80 -58.68 -11.90
N LYS A 236 2.08 -58.18 -10.71
CA LYS A 236 3.39 -57.79 -10.18
C LYS A 236 4.07 -56.58 -10.85
N LYS A 237 3.48 -55.98 -11.90
CA LYS A 237 3.99 -54.73 -12.51
C LYS A 237 3.48 -53.50 -11.74
N SER A 238 4.19 -52.38 -11.92
CA SER A 238 3.84 -51.12 -11.28
C SER A 238 4.04 -49.90 -12.18
N PHE A 239 3.32 -48.80 -11.90
CA PHE A 239 3.58 -47.47 -12.47
C PHE A 239 3.42 -46.43 -11.40
N THR A 240 3.86 -45.18 -11.67
CA THR A 240 3.76 -44.10 -10.73
C THR A 240 2.88 -43.00 -11.32
N ILE A 241 1.82 -42.61 -10.58
CA ILE A 241 1.02 -41.44 -10.86
C ILE A 241 1.83 -40.22 -10.43
N LYS A 242 2.03 -39.24 -11.32
CA LYS A 242 2.77 -37.99 -11.04
C LYS A 242 1.84 -36.81 -11.22
N PRO A 243 0.98 -36.51 -10.23
CA PRO A 243 0.03 -35.43 -10.33
C PRO A 243 0.74 -34.06 -10.29
N LYS A 244 0.25 -33.13 -11.12
CA LYS A 244 0.66 -31.74 -11.17
C LYS A 244 -0.54 -30.88 -10.80
N LEU A 245 -0.42 -30.08 -9.75
CA LEU A 245 -1.49 -29.18 -9.31
C LEU A 245 -1.56 -27.95 -10.21
N THR A 246 -2.77 -27.49 -10.47
CA THR A 246 -3.06 -26.23 -11.19
C THR A 246 -3.83 -25.29 -10.28
N PRO A 247 -3.58 -23.97 -10.38
CA PRO A 247 -2.60 -23.29 -11.24
C PRO A 247 -1.15 -23.53 -10.77
N SER A 248 -0.18 -23.19 -11.63
CA SER A 248 1.26 -23.31 -11.29
C SER A 248 1.56 -22.64 -9.93
N GLY A 249 2.35 -23.32 -9.09
CA GLY A 249 2.66 -22.89 -7.74
C GLY A 249 1.56 -23.19 -6.70
N ALA A 250 0.50 -23.91 -7.07
CA ALA A 250 -0.47 -24.43 -6.09
C ALA A 250 0.21 -25.45 -5.16
N GLU A 251 -0.12 -25.38 -3.87
CA GLU A 251 0.48 -26.19 -2.81
C GLU A 251 -0.61 -26.91 -1.99
N ALA A 252 -0.62 -28.25 -2.05
CA ALA A 252 -1.47 -29.08 -1.21
C ALA A 252 -0.80 -30.42 -0.93
N LYS A 253 -1.20 -31.08 0.14
CA LYS A 253 -0.79 -32.47 0.41
C LYS A 253 -1.55 -33.40 -0.52
N ILE A 254 -0.83 -34.12 -1.37
CA ILE A 254 -1.42 -35.12 -2.25
C ILE A 254 -1.51 -36.44 -1.50
N THR A 255 -2.71 -37.06 -1.55
CA THR A 255 -2.99 -38.35 -0.95
C THR A 255 -3.55 -39.30 -1.98
N TYR A 256 -3.30 -40.60 -1.80
CA TYR A 256 -3.71 -41.66 -2.70
C TYR A 256 -4.46 -42.74 -1.92
N LYS A 257 -5.53 -43.28 -2.53
CA LYS A 257 -6.30 -44.38 -1.96
C LYS A 257 -6.71 -45.37 -3.07
N SER A 258 -6.54 -46.65 -2.83
CA SER A 258 -7.09 -47.71 -3.69
C SER A 258 -8.44 -48.13 -3.14
N SER A 259 -9.44 -48.32 -4.01
CA SER A 259 -10.74 -48.86 -3.66
C SER A 259 -10.69 -50.35 -3.32
N ASN A 260 -9.71 -51.08 -3.91
CA ASN A 260 -9.49 -52.51 -3.64
C ASN A 260 -7.99 -52.86 -3.62
N THR A 261 -7.44 -52.90 -2.40
CA THR A 261 -6.02 -53.20 -2.17
C THR A 261 -5.60 -54.65 -2.45
N LYS A 262 -6.58 -55.58 -2.63
CA LYS A 262 -6.32 -56.93 -3.08
C LYS A 262 -5.99 -56.99 -4.59
N VAL A 263 -6.54 -56.09 -5.41
CA VAL A 263 -6.28 -55.95 -6.84
C VAL A 263 -5.01 -55.13 -7.09
N ALA A 264 -4.93 -53.91 -6.54
CA ALA A 264 -3.72 -53.09 -6.60
C ALA A 264 -3.60 -52.18 -5.39
N THR A 265 -2.37 -51.95 -4.94
CA THR A 265 -2.06 -50.98 -3.85
C THR A 265 -1.42 -49.73 -4.43
N VAL A 266 -1.55 -48.61 -3.68
CA VAL A 266 -0.85 -47.37 -3.98
C VAL A 266 -0.14 -46.87 -2.72
N ASN A 267 1.09 -46.39 -2.87
CA ASN A 267 1.82 -45.78 -1.72
C ASN A 267 1.73 -44.26 -1.73
N ALA A 268 2.28 -43.66 -0.69
CA ALA A 268 2.29 -42.18 -0.52
C ALA A 268 3.06 -41.42 -1.61
N LYS A 269 3.89 -42.08 -2.42
CA LYS A 269 4.62 -41.50 -3.56
C LYS A 269 3.88 -41.71 -4.89
N GLY A 270 2.63 -42.22 -4.84
CA GLY A 270 1.82 -42.51 -6.05
C GLY A 270 2.22 -43.75 -6.84
N LYS A 271 3.12 -44.60 -6.31
CA LYS A 271 3.46 -45.88 -6.97
C LYS A 271 2.32 -46.86 -6.76
N VAL A 272 1.67 -47.26 -7.86
CA VAL A 272 0.62 -48.27 -7.94
C VAL A 272 1.25 -49.60 -8.30
N THR A 273 0.94 -50.66 -7.52
CA THR A 273 1.48 -52.02 -7.73
C THR A 273 0.33 -52.98 -7.88
N ALA A 274 0.31 -53.71 -9.04
CA ALA A 274 -0.67 -54.71 -9.38
C ALA A 274 -0.45 -56.00 -8.59
N LYS A 275 -1.49 -56.56 -7.94
CA LYS A 275 -1.40 -57.79 -7.11
C LYS A 275 -2.18 -58.94 -7.66
N LYS A 276 -3.47 -58.79 -7.94
CA LYS A 276 -4.38 -59.85 -8.41
C LYS A 276 -5.21 -59.36 -9.59
N ALA A 277 -5.56 -60.20 -10.50
CA ALA A 277 -6.44 -59.90 -11.64
C ALA A 277 -7.77 -59.29 -11.13
N GLY A 278 -8.27 -58.26 -11.83
CA GLY A 278 -9.44 -57.52 -11.50
C GLY A 278 -9.30 -56.02 -11.76
N THR A 279 -10.30 -55.25 -11.35
CA THR A 279 -10.33 -53.78 -11.53
C THR A 279 -10.42 -53.08 -10.19
N THR A 280 -9.71 -51.97 -10.03
CA THR A 280 -9.75 -51.10 -8.87
C THR A 280 -9.61 -49.63 -9.29
N VAL A 281 -10.11 -48.72 -8.48
CA VAL A 281 -9.98 -47.29 -8.72
C VAL A 281 -8.97 -46.70 -7.73
N ILE A 282 -7.98 -46.00 -8.25
CA ILE A 282 -7.05 -45.19 -7.43
C ILE A 282 -7.58 -43.77 -7.39
N THR A 283 -7.91 -43.30 -6.22
CA THR A 283 -8.33 -41.93 -5.95
C THR A 283 -7.10 -41.11 -5.56
N VAL A 284 -6.89 -39.97 -6.20
CA VAL A 284 -5.83 -39.00 -5.92
C VAL A 284 -6.51 -37.71 -5.43
N LYS A 285 -6.13 -37.22 -4.23
CA LYS A 285 -6.78 -36.08 -3.57
C LYS A 285 -5.75 -35.01 -3.17
N ALA A 286 -6.06 -33.75 -3.43
CA ALA A 286 -5.25 -32.60 -3.00
C ALA A 286 -6.19 -31.45 -2.61
N ASP A 287 -6.35 -31.18 -1.30
CA ASP A 287 -7.38 -30.29 -0.74
C ASP A 287 -8.77 -30.62 -1.32
N GLY A 288 -9.47 -29.72 -1.97
CA GLY A 288 -10.79 -29.98 -2.58
C GLY A 288 -10.73 -30.68 -3.96
N VAL A 289 -9.54 -30.87 -4.56
CA VAL A 289 -9.40 -31.44 -5.90
C VAL A 289 -9.27 -32.96 -5.82
N VAL A 290 -10.10 -33.67 -6.59
CA VAL A 290 -10.09 -35.14 -6.68
C VAL A 290 -9.96 -35.57 -8.14
N ARG A 291 -9.14 -36.59 -8.39
CA ARG A 291 -9.02 -37.31 -9.68
C ARG A 291 -8.96 -38.81 -9.41
N THR A 292 -9.42 -39.56 -10.36
CA THR A 292 -9.43 -41.01 -10.26
C THR A 292 -8.68 -41.66 -11.47
N CYS A 293 -8.11 -42.82 -11.22
CA CYS A 293 -7.50 -43.68 -12.25
C CYS A 293 -8.03 -45.08 -12.10
N THR A 294 -8.70 -45.60 -13.13
CA THR A 294 -9.15 -46.97 -13.16
C THR A 294 -7.98 -47.88 -13.53
N VAL A 295 -7.66 -48.83 -12.67
CA VAL A 295 -6.54 -49.76 -12.85
C VAL A 295 -7.09 -51.17 -13.10
N THR A 296 -6.84 -51.72 -14.28
CA THR A 296 -7.20 -53.12 -14.64
C THR A 296 -5.95 -53.98 -14.58
N VAL A 297 -5.98 -55.05 -13.82
CA VAL A 297 -4.89 -56.00 -13.68
C VAL A 297 -5.29 -57.30 -14.46
N LYS A 298 -4.46 -57.67 -15.42
CA LYS A 298 -4.57 -58.91 -16.19
C LYS A 298 -3.54 -59.93 -15.74
#